data_6d949e306d09b281613f71bafdee77f9
#
_entry.id   6d949e306d09b281613f71bafdee77f9
#
_cell.length_a   1.000
_cell.length_b   1.000
_cell.length_c   1.000
_cell.angle_alpha   90.00
_cell.angle_beta   90.00
_cell.angle_gamma   90.00
#
_symmetry.space_group_name_H-M   'P 1'
#
loop_
_entity.id
_entity.type
_entity.pdbx_description
1 polymer ?
#
loop_
_entity_poly.entity_id
_entity_poly.type
_entity_poly.pdbx_seq_one_letter_code
_entity_poly.pdbx_strand_id
1 'polypeptide(L)'
;MARVQDILAQFQAHGVETCFHGRHIDAQIYAGLNGANWGLKDYESRGGYQALRKILGAGGAAGMTPEEVIAELKASSLRGRGGAGFPTGLKWSFMPRNLPGQKYL
;
A
#
# COMPACT_ATOMS: atom_id res chain seq x y z
N MET A 1 16.09 -23.60 4.94
CA MET A 1 15.42 -22.30 5.19
C MET A 1 14.04 -22.56 5.77
N ALA A 2 13.75 -22.11 6.99
CA ALA A 2 12.40 -22.17 7.54
C ALA A 2 11.45 -21.36 6.67
N ARG A 3 10.28 -21.91 6.37
CA ARG A 3 9.26 -21.17 5.61
C ARG A 3 8.70 -20.07 6.50
N VAL A 4 8.27 -18.96 5.92
CA VAL A 4 7.64 -17.84 6.66
C VAL A 4 6.49 -18.36 7.54
N GLN A 5 5.76 -19.36 7.10
CA GLN A 5 4.69 -20.02 7.85
C GLN A 5 5.19 -20.71 9.12
N ASP A 6 6.38 -21.31 9.10
CA ASP A 6 6.96 -21.98 10.26
C ASP A 6 7.39 -20.97 11.32
N ILE A 7 7.87 -19.81 10.89
CA ILE A 7 8.25 -18.69 11.76
C ILE A 7 6.99 -18.09 12.40
N LEU A 8 5.92 -17.88 11.64
CA LEU A 8 4.65 -17.37 12.15
C LEU A 8 4.01 -18.33 13.15
N ALA A 9 4.09 -19.64 12.90
CA ALA A 9 3.59 -20.65 13.83
C ALA A 9 4.36 -20.65 15.16
N GLN A 10 5.67 -20.44 15.13
CA GLN A 10 6.48 -20.31 16.35
C GLN A 10 6.09 -19.08 17.17
N PHE A 11 5.86 -17.95 16.55
CA PHE A 11 5.40 -16.74 17.24
C PHE A 11 4.01 -16.92 17.87
N GLN A 12 3.10 -17.60 17.20
CA GLN A 12 1.77 -17.92 17.72
C GLN A 12 1.83 -18.89 18.93
N ALA A 13 2.73 -19.87 18.89
CA ALA A 13 2.92 -20.82 19.97
C ALA A 13 3.45 -20.17 21.26
N HIS A 14 4.14 -19.04 21.16
CA HIS A 14 4.68 -18.30 22.30
C HIS A 14 3.77 -17.17 22.80
N GLY A 15 2.51 -17.10 22.34
CA GLY A 15 1.54 -16.10 22.80
C GLY A 15 1.95 -14.65 22.44
N VAL A 16 2.94 -14.48 21.59
CA VAL A 16 3.23 -13.18 21.01
C VAL A 16 2.11 -12.91 20.01
N GLU A 17 1.15 -12.07 20.40
CA GLU A 17 0.31 -11.44 19.42
C GLU A 17 1.22 -10.68 18.48
N THR A 18 1.64 -11.37 17.44
CA THR A 18 2.24 -10.70 16.32
C THR A 18 1.15 -9.82 15.75
N CYS A 19 1.13 -8.59 16.18
CA CYS A 19 0.52 -7.48 15.45
C CYS A 19 1.23 -7.34 14.11
N PHE A 20 1.48 -8.47 13.46
CA PHE A 20 1.88 -8.53 12.10
C PHE A 20 0.62 -8.21 11.31
N HIS A 21 0.46 -6.93 11.03
CA HIS A 21 -0.33 -6.49 9.91
C HIS A 21 0.16 -7.16 8.60
N GLY A 22 1.17 -7.99 8.67
CA GLY A 22 1.65 -8.89 7.65
C GLY A 22 0.57 -9.80 7.09
N ARG A 23 -0.36 -10.30 7.88
CA ARG A 23 -1.47 -11.09 7.34
C ARG A 23 -2.34 -10.28 6.38
N HIS A 24 -2.57 -9.01 6.65
CA HIS A 24 -3.32 -8.15 5.74
C HIS A 24 -2.51 -7.77 4.50
N ILE A 25 -1.21 -7.56 4.66
CA ILE A 25 -0.31 -7.28 3.54
C ILE A 25 -0.14 -8.55 2.69
N ASP A 26 0.10 -9.70 3.29
CA ASP A 26 0.23 -10.96 2.56
C ASP A 26 -1.08 -11.33 1.87
N ALA A 27 -2.22 -11.17 2.53
CA ALA A 27 -3.52 -11.43 1.94
C ALA A 27 -3.87 -10.47 0.80
N GLN A 28 -3.42 -9.22 0.85
CA GLN A 28 -3.72 -8.23 -0.18
C GLN A 28 -2.69 -8.21 -1.30
N ILE A 29 -1.41 -8.22 -0.98
CA ILE A 29 -0.33 -8.12 -1.98
C ILE A 29 -0.14 -9.43 -2.71
N TYR A 30 -0.19 -10.55 -1.99
CA TYR A 30 0.04 -11.88 -2.56
C TYR A 30 -1.25 -12.64 -2.89
N ALA A 31 -2.41 -12.02 -2.68
CA ALA A 31 -3.68 -12.62 -3.01
C ALA A 31 -3.75 -13.02 -4.49
N GLY A 32 -4.07 -14.26 -4.75
CA GLY A 32 -4.18 -14.79 -6.10
C GLY A 32 -2.86 -15.08 -6.82
N LEU A 33 -1.69 -14.92 -6.15
CA LEU A 33 -0.42 -15.35 -6.72
C LEU A 33 -0.27 -16.87 -6.60
N ASN A 34 0.11 -17.51 -7.71
CA ASN A 34 0.32 -18.97 -7.79
C ASN A 34 1.75 -19.36 -8.20
N GLY A 35 2.68 -18.41 -8.25
CA GLY A 35 4.06 -18.64 -8.65
C GLY A 35 4.34 -18.59 -10.16
N ALA A 36 3.31 -18.41 -10.99
CA ALA A 36 3.44 -18.32 -12.45
C ALA A 36 2.83 -17.03 -13.02
N ASN A 37 2.01 -16.33 -12.25
CA ASN A 37 1.23 -15.18 -12.69
C ASN A 37 1.83 -13.84 -12.20
N TRP A 38 3.08 -13.58 -12.56
CA TRP A 38 3.84 -12.39 -12.17
C TRP A 38 3.76 -11.24 -13.19
N GLY A 39 3.14 -11.49 -14.33
CA GLY A 39 3.12 -10.55 -15.44
C GLY A 39 2.26 -9.32 -15.17
N LEU A 40 2.48 -8.28 -15.96
CA LEU A 40 1.71 -7.03 -15.88
C LEU A 40 0.20 -7.26 -16.05
N LYS A 41 -0.17 -8.09 -17.04
CA LYS A 41 -1.59 -8.43 -17.28
C LYS A 41 -2.25 -9.13 -16.08
N ASP A 42 -1.50 -10.00 -15.41
CA ASP A 42 -1.98 -10.68 -14.20
C ASP A 42 -2.17 -9.69 -13.05
N TYR A 43 -1.25 -8.75 -12.89
CA TYR A 43 -1.37 -7.68 -11.90
C TYR A 43 -2.59 -6.80 -12.18
N GLU A 44 -2.79 -6.38 -13.42
CA GLU A 44 -3.93 -5.56 -13.83
C GLU A 44 -5.27 -6.30 -13.66
N SER A 45 -5.32 -7.60 -13.96
CA SER A 45 -6.54 -8.41 -13.79
C SER A 45 -6.98 -8.52 -12.32
N ARG A 46 -6.03 -8.36 -11.38
CA ARG A 46 -6.31 -8.32 -9.94
C ARG A 46 -6.52 -6.89 -9.38
N GLY A 47 -6.77 -5.93 -10.24
CA GLY A 47 -7.01 -4.55 -9.84
C GLY A 47 -5.77 -3.66 -9.78
N GLY A 48 -4.63 -4.15 -10.26
CA GLY A 48 -3.41 -3.36 -10.37
C GLY A 48 -3.62 -2.06 -11.15
N TYR A 49 -3.00 -0.98 -10.67
CA TYR A 49 -3.09 0.36 -11.25
C TYR A 49 -4.49 1.02 -11.29
N GLN A 50 -5.52 0.40 -10.75
CA GLN A 50 -6.86 1.03 -10.73
C GLN A 50 -6.86 2.36 -9.96
N ALA A 51 -6.23 2.40 -8.80
CA ALA A 51 -6.10 3.63 -8.02
C ALA A 51 -5.33 4.71 -8.79
N LEU A 52 -4.23 4.34 -9.44
CA LEU A 52 -3.45 5.28 -10.26
C LEU A 52 -4.29 5.83 -11.42
N ARG A 53 -5.01 4.99 -12.13
CA ARG A 53 -5.92 5.41 -13.22
C ARG A 53 -7.00 6.36 -12.73
N LYS A 54 -7.58 6.09 -11.54
CA LYS A 54 -8.55 6.99 -10.89
C LYS A 54 -7.92 8.35 -10.60
N ILE A 55 -6.72 8.38 -10.00
CA ILE A 55 -6.01 9.61 -9.66
C ILE A 55 -5.69 10.43 -10.92
N LEU A 56 -5.25 9.78 -11.98
CA LEU A 56 -4.87 10.46 -13.24
C LEU A 56 -6.07 10.78 -14.14
N GLY A 57 -7.28 10.36 -13.82
CA GLY A 57 -8.46 10.58 -14.65
C GLY A 57 -8.44 9.77 -15.95
N ALA A 58 -7.83 8.61 -15.97
CA ALA A 58 -7.80 7.77 -17.15
C ALA A 58 -9.21 7.27 -17.52
N GLY A 59 -9.50 7.20 -18.83
CA GLY A 59 -10.81 6.78 -19.32
C GLY A 59 -11.87 7.89 -19.37
N GLY A 60 -11.44 9.18 -19.32
CA GLY A 60 -12.35 10.34 -19.45
C GLY A 60 -12.99 10.79 -18.13
N ALA A 61 -12.67 10.15 -17.01
CA ALA A 61 -13.08 10.63 -15.70
C ALA A 61 -12.21 11.81 -15.27
N ALA A 62 -12.77 12.71 -14.46
CA ALA A 62 -11.96 13.75 -13.80
C ALA A 62 -10.94 13.09 -12.87
N GLY A 63 -9.67 13.49 -12.98
CA GLY A 63 -8.63 13.05 -12.07
C GLY A 63 -8.82 13.61 -10.66
N MET A 64 -8.08 13.08 -9.70
CA MET A 64 -8.08 13.60 -8.34
C MET A 64 -7.04 14.71 -8.18
N THR A 65 -7.37 15.72 -7.40
CA THR A 65 -6.39 16.71 -6.95
C THR A 65 -5.45 16.12 -5.90
N PRO A 66 -4.24 16.68 -5.71
CA PRO A 66 -3.35 16.24 -4.63
C PRO A 66 -4.01 16.29 -3.24
N GLU A 67 -4.89 17.26 -3.01
CA GLU A 67 -5.64 17.41 -1.77
C GLU A 67 -6.61 16.26 -1.53
N GLU A 68 -7.33 15.86 -2.57
CA GLU A 68 -8.26 14.72 -2.50
C GLU A 68 -7.52 13.41 -2.26
N VAL A 69 -6.36 13.20 -2.91
CA VAL A 69 -5.52 12.02 -2.66
C VAL A 69 -5.05 11.98 -1.20
N ILE A 70 -4.63 13.13 -0.64
CA ILE A 70 -4.22 13.21 0.77
C ILE A 70 -5.40 12.98 1.71
N ALA A 71 -6.58 13.49 1.37
CA ALA A 71 -7.79 13.25 2.16
C ALA A 71 -8.15 11.76 2.19
N GLU A 72 -8.10 11.07 1.07
CA GLU A 72 -8.32 9.62 0.96
C GLU A 72 -7.32 8.84 1.80
N LEU A 73 -6.02 9.20 1.74
CA LEU A 73 -4.98 8.57 2.56
C LEU A 73 -5.20 8.81 4.07
N LYS A 74 -5.68 9.98 4.47
CA LYS A 74 -6.04 10.25 5.87
C LYS A 74 -7.24 9.42 6.31
N ALA A 75 -8.27 9.35 5.47
CA ALA A 75 -9.47 8.56 5.74
C ALA A 75 -9.16 7.05 5.86
N SER A 76 -8.23 6.53 5.04
CA SER A 76 -7.80 5.14 5.09
C SER A 76 -7.02 4.76 6.35
N SER A 77 -6.57 5.75 7.13
CA SER A 77 -5.73 5.55 8.31
C SER A 77 -4.42 4.79 8.03
N LEU A 78 -3.95 4.79 6.78
CA LEU A 78 -2.71 4.12 6.38
C LEU A 78 -1.52 4.68 7.16
N ARG A 79 -0.71 3.78 7.71
CA ARG A 79 0.50 4.12 8.47
C ARG A 79 1.75 3.58 7.78
N GLY A 80 2.86 4.30 7.98
CA GLY A 80 4.18 3.85 7.54
C GLY A 80 4.56 2.51 8.19
N ARG A 81 5.34 1.71 7.47
CA ARG A 81 5.81 0.39 7.91
C ARG A 81 7.27 0.40 8.36
N GLY A 82 7.87 1.57 8.52
CA GLY A 82 9.25 1.76 8.96
C GLY A 82 9.44 1.82 10.49
N GLY A 83 8.60 1.18 11.27
CA GLY A 83 8.72 1.09 12.74
C GLY A 83 7.95 2.17 13.50
N ALA A 84 8.06 3.45 13.14
CA ALA A 84 7.37 4.56 13.83
C ALA A 84 5.86 4.59 13.58
N GLY A 85 5.36 3.90 12.56
CA GLY A 85 3.93 3.85 12.24
C GLY A 85 3.30 5.22 11.96
N PHE A 86 4.08 6.16 11.42
CA PHE A 86 3.60 7.52 11.21
C PHE A 86 2.45 7.56 10.20
N PRO A 87 1.38 8.36 10.42
CA PRO A 87 0.26 8.46 9.50
C PRO A 87 0.69 8.95 8.11
N THR A 88 0.51 8.13 7.09
CA THR A 88 1.01 8.41 5.73
C THR A 88 0.36 9.65 5.13
N GLY A 89 -0.94 9.80 5.24
CA GLY A 89 -1.65 10.98 4.72
C GLY A 89 -1.23 12.28 5.41
N LEU A 90 -0.87 12.23 6.69
CA LEU A 90 -0.33 13.39 7.39
C LEU A 90 1.08 13.72 6.89
N LYS A 91 1.94 12.71 6.72
CA LYS A 91 3.28 12.90 6.17
C LYS A 91 3.23 13.54 4.78
N TRP A 92 2.36 13.08 3.93
CA TRP A 92 2.20 13.63 2.59
C TRP A 92 1.68 15.08 2.60
N SER A 93 0.89 15.46 3.60
CA SER A 93 0.43 16.86 3.73
C SER A 93 1.53 17.86 4.06
N PHE A 94 2.70 17.39 4.51
CA PHE A 94 3.87 18.25 4.76
C PHE A 94 4.68 18.58 3.50
N MET A 95 4.36 17.97 2.36
CA MET A 95 5.05 18.24 1.12
C MET A 95 4.94 19.74 0.78
N PRO A 96 6.06 20.46 0.63
CA PRO A 96 6.01 21.88 0.29
C PRO A 96 5.49 22.08 -1.15
N ARG A 97 4.37 22.77 -1.27
CA ARG A 97 3.69 22.98 -2.56
C ARG A 97 4.12 24.26 -3.26
N ASN A 98 4.58 25.22 -2.47
CA ASN A 98 5.02 26.54 -2.92
C ASN A 98 6.45 26.58 -3.49
N LEU A 99 7.17 25.48 -3.42
CA LEU A 99 8.49 25.38 -4.03
C LEU A 99 8.36 24.99 -5.51
N PRO A 100 8.91 25.80 -6.44
CA PRO A 100 8.92 25.47 -7.87
C PRO A 100 9.84 24.27 -8.15
N GLY A 101 9.57 23.60 -9.26
CA GLY A 101 10.39 22.50 -9.74
C GLY A 101 9.82 21.11 -9.45
N GLN A 102 10.43 20.13 -10.10
CA GLN A 102 10.05 18.73 -9.95
C GLN A 102 10.48 18.19 -8.59
N LYS A 103 9.60 17.42 -7.96
CA LYS A 103 9.86 16.75 -6.69
C LYS A 103 10.13 15.27 -6.93
N TYR A 104 11.15 14.76 -6.26
CA TYR A 104 11.55 13.36 -6.32
C TYR A 104 11.27 12.71 -4.96
N LEU A 105 10.91 11.42 -4.99
CA LEU A 105 10.71 10.57 -3.83
C LEU A 105 11.80 9.52 -3.75
#